data_af10e8ff51745a345a003c1d81d15a27
#
_entry.id   af10e8ff51745a345a003c1d81d15a27
#
_cell.length_a   1.000
_cell.length_b   1.000
_cell.length_c   1.000
_cell.angle_alpha   90.00
_cell.angle_beta   90.00
_cell.angle_gamma   90.00
#
_symmetry.space_group_name_H-M   'P 1'
#
loop_
_entity.id
_entity.type
_entity.pdbx_description
1 polymer ?
#
loop_
_entity_poly.entity_id
_entity_poly.type
_entity_poly.pdbx_seq_one_letter_code
_entity_poly.pdbx_strand_id
1 'polypeptide(L)'
;MDDLTKKNSSRFIDNALYAEYTKAVDPLRTGSLSRIPFQNFASSLHETGGTAIHPLDISASLGIPGPATSPSLCANFIRILKKDSVQTKHNASSELFFVISGRGYTLFDGEQIPWKKGDFVVVPATKNPIEHHSEEGSSALYLIHDQPILDYLGARAHVPKFKPALFTNEKNHQELNKARKEGEAVNRSRISVILMNKAMDQTLTISHTMWAMLGVLPKDAIQLPHRHQSVALDLILDCKPGCYTLVGEKIDRNGNIIDPIREDWQPNSAFITPPGLWHAHFNESGEDVNFIPIQDAGLHIYLRTLDIKFVLPNQDIPSP
;
A
#
# COMPACT_ATOMS: atom_id res chain seq x y z
N MET A 1 23.95 41.12 -31.90
CA MET A 1 23.16 39.89 -31.71
C MET A 1 23.89 38.76 -30.94
N ASP A 2 25.23 38.82 -30.83
CA ASP A 2 26.02 37.72 -30.22
C ASP A 2 26.09 37.69 -28.69
N ASP A 3 25.85 38.80 -28.02
CA ASP A 3 26.07 38.86 -26.55
C ASP A 3 24.83 38.40 -25.72
N LEU A 4 23.65 38.56 -26.28
CA LEU A 4 22.39 38.07 -25.66
C LEU A 4 22.20 36.56 -25.82
N THR A 5 22.72 35.98 -26.91
CA THR A 5 22.68 34.52 -27.13
C THR A 5 23.70 33.79 -26.27
N LYS A 6 24.88 34.33 -26.03
CA LYS A 6 25.87 33.77 -25.11
C LYS A 6 25.44 33.83 -23.65
N LYS A 7 24.83 34.93 -23.20
CA LYS A 7 24.31 35.08 -21.83
C LYS A 7 23.11 34.17 -21.54
N ASN A 8 22.26 33.86 -22.55
CA ASN A 8 21.14 32.94 -22.39
C ASN A 8 21.57 31.47 -22.43
N SER A 9 22.62 31.09 -23.14
CA SER A 9 23.11 29.72 -23.18
C SER A 9 23.81 29.31 -21.89
N SER A 10 24.54 30.20 -21.20
CA SER A 10 25.18 29.87 -19.91
C SER A 10 24.19 29.53 -18.83
N ARG A 11 23.02 30.18 -18.78
CA ARG A 11 21.98 29.96 -17.79
C ARG A 11 21.34 28.53 -17.82
N PHE A 12 21.35 27.88 -18.97
CA PHE A 12 20.86 26.51 -19.12
C PHE A 12 21.95 25.47 -18.81
N ILE A 13 23.20 25.80 -19.07
CA ILE A 13 24.36 24.94 -18.80
C ILE A 13 24.55 24.78 -17.28
N ASP A 14 24.28 25.81 -16.49
CA ASP A 14 24.43 25.78 -15.03
C ASP A 14 23.53 24.76 -14.33
N ASN A 15 22.46 24.31 -15.01
CA ASN A 15 21.57 23.25 -14.49
C ASN A 15 21.95 21.84 -14.96
N ALA A 16 22.99 21.69 -15.79
CA ALA A 16 23.44 20.39 -16.28
C ALA A 16 24.52 19.81 -15.34
N LEU A 17 24.28 18.60 -14.87
CA LEU A 17 25.25 17.84 -14.07
C LEU A 17 25.65 16.57 -14.83
N TYR A 18 26.88 16.16 -14.66
CA TYR A 18 27.42 14.94 -15.26
C TYR A 18 28.01 14.07 -14.17
N ALA A 19 27.69 12.79 -14.24
CA ALA A 19 28.24 11.79 -13.32
C ALA A 19 28.84 10.63 -14.12
N GLU A 20 29.94 10.07 -13.61
CA GLU A 20 30.51 8.87 -14.19
C GLU A 20 29.56 7.68 -13.90
N TYR A 21 29.26 6.89 -14.95
CA TYR A 21 28.23 5.86 -14.93
C TYR A 21 28.39 4.86 -13.79
N THR A 22 29.58 4.29 -13.61
CA THR A 22 29.80 3.23 -12.60
C THR A 22 29.65 3.72 -11.15
N LYS A 23 29.81 5.04 -10.92
CA LYS A 23 29.62 5.67 -9.61
C LYS A 23 28.17 6.07 -9.33
N ALA A 24 27.37 6.29 -10.38
CA ALA A 24 26.02 6.83 -10.28
C ALA A 24 24.89 5.82 -10.59
N VAL A 25 25.21 4.66 -11.16
CA VAL A 25 24.23 3.70 -11.69
C VAL A 25 23.32 3.08 -10.64
N ASP A 26 23.76 2.99 -9.39
CA ASP A 26 22.98 2.38 -8.32
C ASP A 26 22.99 3.24 -7.04
N PRO A 27 22.16 4.28 -7.00
CA PRO A 27 22.12 5.22 -5.88
C PRO A 27 21.63 4.58 -4.57
N LEU A 28 20.83 3.52 -4.64
CA LEU A 28 20.38 2.77 -3.44
C LEU A 28 21.55 1.99 -2.84
N ARG A 29 22.36 1.34 -3.65
CA ARG A 29 23.55 0.60 -3.21
C ARG A 29 24.64 1.51 -2.67
N THR A 30 24.83 2.68 -3.28
CA THR A 30 25.82 3.67 -2.83
C THR A 30 25.38 4.48 -1.61
N GLY A 31 24.10 4.35 -1.20
CA GLY A 31 23.52 5.13 -0.10
C GLY A 31 23.19 6.58 -0.45
N SER A 32 23.27 6.96 -1.75
CA SER A 32 22.87 8.30 -2.21
C SER A 32 21.35 8.51 -2.13
N LEU A 33 20.56 7.42 -2.16
CA LEU A 33 19.15 7.41 -1.85
C LEU A 33 18.89 6.47 -0.67
N SER A 34 18.03 6.88 0.25
CA SER A 34 17.58 6.04 1.37
C SER A 34 16.64 4.94 0.86
N ARG A 35 16.80 3.72 1.38
CA ARG A 35 15.82 2.66 1.18
C ARG A 35 14.56 2.97 1.99
N ILE A 36 13.41 2.50 1.52
CA ILE A 36 12.19 2.53 2.31
C ILE A 36 12.40 1.60 3.52
N PRO A 37 12.28 2.10 4.77
CA PRO A 37 12.45 1.26 5.95
C PRO A 37 11.24 0.35 6.17
N PHE A 38 11.45 -0.74 6.90
CA PHE A 38 10.37 -1.41 7.59
C PHE A 38 9.89 -0.51 8.74
N GLN A 39 8.60 -0.21 8.80
CA GLN A 39 8.00 0.69 9.80
C GLN A 39 6.61 0.22 10.18
N ASN A 40 6.34 0.16 11.49
CA ASN A 40 5.01 -0.13 12.04
C ASN A 40 4.29 1.15 12.46
N PHE A 41 2.96 1.13 12.39
CA PHE A 41 2.05 2.19 12.81
C PHE A 41 0.94 1.61 13.68
N ALA A 42 0.93 2.01 14.94
CA ALA A 42 0.02 1.45 15.94
C ALA A 42 -1.45 1.83 15.70
N SER A 43 -2.36 0.94 16.07
CA SER A 43 -3.82 1.14 15.99
C SER A 43 -4.30 2.31 16.85
N SER A 44 -3.57 2.67 17.92
CA SER A 44 -3.90 3.81 18.79
C SER A 44 -4.06 5.13 18.04
N LEU A 45 -3.45 5.28 16.85
CA LEU A 45 -3.60 6.46 15.99
C LEU A 45 -5.05 6.70 15.55
N HIS A 46 -5.85 5.64 15.41
CA HIS A 46 -7.27 5.75 15.01
C HIS A 46 -8.25 5.25 16.08
N GLU A 47 -7.78 4.60 17.14
CA GLU A 47 -8.64 4.09 18.22
C GLU A 47 -8.92 5.15 19.28
N THR A 48 -8.01 6.12 19.46
CA THR A 48 -8.10 7.14 20.51
C THR A 48 -8.11 8.54 19.94
N GLY A 49 -8.53 9.52 20.75
CA GLY A 49 -8.52 10.93 20.36
C GLY A 49 -9.81 11.42 19.70
N GLY A 50 -9.74 12.61 19.14
CA GLY A 50 -10.83 13.29 18.41
C GLY A 50 -10.94 12.85 16.95
N THR A 51 -11.83 13.52 16.21
CA THR A 51 -11.89 13.43 14.75
C THR A 51 -10.61 14.00 14.15
N ALA A 52 -9.87 13.19 13.39
CA ALA A 52 -8.58 13.55 12.81
C ALA A 52 -8.17 12.64 11.67
N ILE A 53 -7.28 13.14 10.82
CA ILE A 53 -6.54 12.40 9.81
C ILE A 53 -5.10 12.30 10.31
N HIS A 54 -4.57 11.08 10.36
CA HIS A 54 -3.20 10.77 10.80
C HIS A 54 -2.42 10.17 9.63
N PRO A 55 -1.64 10.96 8.87
CA PRO A 55 -0.75 10.43 7.86
C PRO A 55 0.28 9.48 8.48
N LEU A 56 0.47 8.33 7.86
CA LEU A 56 1.53 7.38 8.23
C LEU A 56 2.82 7.82 7.54
N ASP A 57 3.37 8.93 8.01
CA ASP A 57 4.38 9.72 7.33
C ASP A 57 5.80 9.29 7.70
N ILE A 58 6.59 8.93 6.68
CA ILE A 58 8.03 8.66 6.79
C ILE A 58 8.85 9.52 5.83
N SER A 59 8.25 10.56 5.25
CA SER A 59 8.88 11.41 4.23
C SER A 59 10.23 11.98 4.66
N ALA A 60 10.35 12.37 5.94
CA ALA A 60 11.59 12.90 6.50
C ALA A 60 12.75 11.88 6.43
N SER A 61 12.49 10.60 6.71
CA SER A 61 13.49 9.53 6.62
C SER A 61 13.89 9.20 5.19
N LEU A 62 13.02 9.50 4.22
CA LEU A 62 13.26 9.31 2.79
C LEU A 62 13.87 10.54 2.12
N GLY A 63 13.89 11.69 2.80
CA GLY A 63 14.36 12.95 2.21
C GLY A 63 13.47 13.46 1.07
N ILE A 64 12.15 13.20 1.13
CA ILE A 64 11.18 13.61 0.11
C ILE A 64 10.12 14.55 0.72
N PRO A 65 9.40 15.33 -0.11
CA PRO A 65 8.24 16.09 0.36
C PRO A 65 7.17 15.16 0.95
N GLY A 66 6.55 15.61 2.05
CA GLY A 66 5.53 14.85 2.77
C GLY A 66 4.17 15.55 2.85
N PRO A 67 3.17 14.84 3.41
CA PRO A 67 3.29 13.50 3.97
C PRO A 67 3.38 12.39 2.92
N ALA A 68 4.19 11.36 3.20
CA ALA A 68 4.36 10.20 2.34
C ALA A 68 4.73 8.95 3.15
N THR A 69 4.08 7.83 2.90
CA THR A 69 4.42 6.53 3.49
C THR A 69 5.43 5.78 2.60
N SER A 70 5.51 6.16 1.34
CA SER A 70 6.51 5.74 0.37
C SER A 70 6.63 6.82 -0.71
N PRO A 71 7.62 6.77 -1.61
CA PRO A 71 7.71 7.69 -2.74
C PRO A 71 6.50 7.69 -3.67
N SER A 72 5.70 6.62 -3.65
CA SER A 72 4.54 6.45 -4.53
C SER A 72 3.20 6.63 -3.81
N LEU A 73 3.10 6.30 -2.53
CA LEU A 73 1.84 6.25 -1.78
C LEU A 73 1.93 6.95 -0.43
N CYS A 74 0.80 7.51 0.00
CA CYS A 74 0.60 7.95 1.37
C CYS A 74 -0.61 7.21 1.96
N ALA A 75 -0.38 6.48 3.05
CA ALA A 75 -1.42 5.88 3.85
C ALA A 75 -1.78 6.80 5.02
N ASN A 76 -3.03 6.74 5.44
CA ASN A 76 -3.56 7.54 6.53
C ASN A 76 -4.49 6.69 7.39
N PHE A 77 -4.40 6.83 8.70
CA PHE A 77 -5.51 6.47 9.57
C PHE A 77 -6.42 7.67 9.76
N ILE A 78 -7.72 7.45 9.61
CA ILE A 78 -8.74 8.47 9.83
C ILE A 78 -9.64 8.01 10.96
N ARG A 79 -9.83 8.88 11.96
CA ARG A 79 -10.82 8.71 13.01
C ARG A 79 -11.91 9.76 12.84
N ILE A 80 -13.17 9.34 12.91
CA ILE A 80 -14.33 10.21 12.82
C ILE A 80 -15.26 9.91 13.99
N LEU A 81 -15.49 10.86 14.86
CA LEU A 81 -16.41 10.70 15.98
C LEU A 81 -17.86 10.65 15.48
N LYS A 82 -18.76 10.16 16.33
CA LYS A 82 -20.19 10.04 16.03
C LYS A 82 -20.77 11.39 15.53
N LYS A 83 -21.43 11.36 14.38
CA LYS A 83 -22.07 12.51 13.71
C LYS A 83 -21.10 13.62 13.32
N ASP A 84 -19.83 13.31 13.25
CA ASP A 84 -18.79 14.20 12.77
C ASP A 84 -18.35 13.84 11.35
N SER A 85 -17.49 14.66 10.75
CA SER A 85 -16.95 14.44 9.42
C SER A 85 -15.53 14.94 9.30
N VAL A 86 -14.81 14.42 8.30
CA VAL A 86 -13.52 14.96 7.86
C VAL A 86 -13.54 15.17 6.36
N GLN A 87 -12.73 16.10 5.89
CA GLN A 87 -12.50 16.33 4.47
C GLN A 87 -11.10 15.89 4.07
N THR A 88 -10.99 15.19 2.93
CA THR A 88 -9.73 14.96 2.23
C THR A 88 -9.70 15.74 0.93
N LYS A 89 -8.51 16.20 0.53
CA LYS A 89 -8.29 16.88 -0.74
C LYS A 89 -6.87 16.63 -1.20
N HIS A 90 -6.68 15.56 -1.94
CA HIS A 90 -5.37 15.15 -2.41
C HIS A 90 -5.20 15.38 -3.93
N ASN A 91 -3.99 15.73 -4.34
CA ASN A 91 -3.60 15.67 -5.75
C ASN A 91 -3.33 14.21 -6.10
N ALA A 92 -4.37 13.39 -6.24
CA ALA A 92 -4.26 11.96 -6.42
C ALA A 92 -5.02 11.48 -7.66
N SER A 93 -4.51 10.45 -8.33
CA SER A 93 -5.25 9.79 -9.43
C SER A 93 -6.37 8.91 -8.89
N SER A 94 -6.23 8.46 -7.64
CA SER A 94 -7.22 7.68 -6.92
C SER A 94 -7.00 7.75 -5.41
N GLU A 95 -8.10 7.64 -4.66
CA GLU A 95 -8.11 7.36 -3.22
C GLU A 95 -8.83 6.04 -2.98
N LEU A 96 -8.21 5.18 -2.18
CA LEU A 96 -8.75 3.91 -1.72
C LEU A 96 -8.87 3.96 -0.22
N PHE A 97 -10.01 3.59 0.35
CA PHE A 97 -10.10 3.38 1.79
C PHE A 97 -10.80 2.08 2.16
N PHE A 98 -10.37 1.52 3.27
CA PHE A 98 -10.99 0.40 3.96
C PHE A 98 -11.60 0.87 5.26
N VAL A 99 -12.81 0.38 5.58
CA VAL A 99 -13.52 0.73 6.81
C VAL A 99 -13.11 -0.24 7.92
N ILE A 100 -12.21 0.20 8.81
CA ILE A 100 -11.75 -0.60 9.96
C ILE A 100 -12.90 -0.79 10.95
N SER A 101 -13.66 0.28 11.22
CA SER A 101 -14.79 0.23 12.16
C SER A 101 -15.84 1.30 11.85
N GLY A 102 -17.06 1.07 12.36
CA GLY A 102 -18.16 2.01 12.22
C GLY A 102 -18.96 1.85 10.93
N ARG A 103 -19.84 2.85 10.68
CA ARG A 103 -20.63 3.00 9.47
C ARG A 103 -20.88 4.47 9.19
N GLY A 104 -21.07 4.78 7.91
CA GLY A 104 -21.30 6.14 7.48
C GLY A 104 -21.39 6.24 5.95
N TYR A 105 -21.01 7.37 5.42
CA TYR A 105 -20.98 7.59 3.98
C TYR A 105 -19.86 8.57 3.59
N THR A 106 -19.51 8.51 2.33
CA THR A 106 -18.59 9.46 1.70
C THR A 106 -19.34 10.26 0.66
N LEU A 107 -19.23 11.59 0.72
CA LEU A 107 -19.68 12.48 -0.35
C LEU A 107 -18.56 12.63 -1.37
N PHE A 108 -18.83 12.17 -2.58
CA PHE A 108 -17.92 12.24 -3.71
C PHE A 108 -18.63 12.85 -4.92
N ASP A 109 -18.20 14.04 -5.34
CA ASP A 109 -18.78 14.79 -6.46
C ASP A 109 -20.32 14.92 -6.41
N GLY A 110 -20.86 15.10 -5.20
CA GLY A 110 -22.30 15.25 -4.95
C GLY A 110 -23.07 13.94 -4.78
N GLU A 111 -22.42 12.80 -4.99
CA GLU A 111 -23.00 11.48 -4.74
C GLU A 111 -22.62 10.95 -3.35
N GLN A 112 -23.55 10.24 -2.73
CA GLN A 112 -23.35 9.64 -1.41
C GLN A 112 -23.03 8.14 -1.58
N ILE A 113 -21.85 7.73 -1.11
CA ILE A 113 -21.41 6.33 -1.12
C ILE A 113 -21.50 5.82 0.31
N PRO A 114 -22.52 5.01 0.67
CA PRO A 114 -22.64 4.46 2.00
C PRO A 114 -21.60 3.34 2.21
N TRP A 115 -21.11 3.21 3.45
CA TRP A 115 -20.16 2.18 3.83
C TRP A 115 -20.33 1.73 5.28
N LYS A 116 -19.82 0.55 5.58
CA LYS A 116 -19.76 -0.02 6.93
C LYS A 116 -18.47 -0.82 7.12
N LYS A 117 -18.20 -1.23 8.35
CA LYS A 117 -17.02 -2.05 8.70
C LYS A 117 -16.80 -3.19 7.69
N GLY A 118 -15.56 -3.29 7.18
CA GLY A 118 -15.12 -4.32 6.25
C GLY A 118 -15.29 -3.98 4.77
N ASP A 119 -15.93 -2.84 4.47
CA ASP A 119 -16.08 -2.37 3.08
C ASP A 119 -14.80 -1.68 2.58
N PHE A 120 -14.55 -1.80 1.26
CA PHE A 120 -13.57 -0.97 0.57
C PHE A 120 -14.29 -0.04 -0.38
N VAL A 121 -13.80 1.18 -0.48
CA VAL A 121 -14.25 2.16 -1.47
C VAL A 121 -13.06 2.70 -2.20
N VAL A 122 -13.12 2.75 -3.53
CA VAL A 122 -12.14 3.42 -4.37
C VAL A 122 -12.81 4.50 -5.20
N VAL A 123 -12.23 5.68 -5.20
CA VAL A 123 -12.71 6.84 -5.97
C VAL A 123 -11.60 7.37 -6.89
N PRO A 124 -11.94 7.86 -8.08
CA PRO A 124 -10.96 8.45 -9.01
C PRO A 124 -10.60 9.88 -8.60
N ALA A 125 -9.71 10.49 -9.39
CA ALA A 125 -9.39 11.91 -9.26
C ALA A 125 -10.64 12.79 -9.28
N THR A 126 -10.68 13.78 -8.39
CA THR A 126 -11.69 14.85 -8.35
C THR A 126 -11.04 16.19 -8.07
N LYS A 127 -11.71 17.28 -8.44
CA LYS A 127 -11.31 18.66 -8.08
C LYS A 127 -11.93 19.11 -6.76
N ASN A 128 -12.95 18.41 -6.31
CA ASN A 128 -13.71 18.73 -5.12
C ASN A 128 -13.09 18.06 -3.88
N PRO A 129 -13.26 18.63 -2.69
CA PRO A 129 -13.02 17.89 -1.46
C PRO A 129 -13.91 16.64 -1.38
N ILE A 130 -13.38 15.58 -0.80
CA ILE A 130 -14.12 14.36 -0.47
C ILE A 130 -14.44 14.42 1.02
N GLU A 131 -15.70 14.21 1.39
CA GLU A 131 -16.12 14.27 2.79
C GLU A 131 -16.50 12.88 3.28
N HIS A 132 -15.97 12.49 4.44
CA HIS A 132 -16.29 11.23 5.10
C HIS A 132 -17.06 11.52 6.39
N HIS A 133 -18.27 10.96 6.50
CA HIS A 133 -19.19 11.18 7.59
C HIS A 133 -19.43 9.90 8.39
N SER A 134 -19.37 9.99 9.74
CA SER A 134 -19.74 8.88 10.62
C SER A 134 -21.16 9.04 11.11
N GLU A 135 -22.00 8.00 10.98
CA GLU A 135 -23.42 8.04 11.38
C GLU A 135 -23.66 7.48 12.78
N GLU A 136 -23.22 6.26 13.02
CA GLU A 136 -23.46 5.53 14.26
C GLU A 136 -22.15 5.18 14.97
N GLY A 137 -21.93 5.76 16.15
CA GLY A 137 -20.67 5.56 16.85
C GLY A 137 -19.52 6.31 16.21
N SER A 138 -18.29 6.00 16.59
CA SER A 138 -17.08 6.46 15.91
C SER A 138 -16.73 5.52 14.78
N SER A 139 -16.14 6.05 13.72
CA SER A 139 -15.63 5.27 12.59
C SER A 139 -14.12 5.43 12.47
N ALA A 140 -13.46 4.40 11.95
CA ALA A 140 -12.06 4.43 11.59
C ALA A 140 -11.89 3.92 10.15
N LEU A 141 -11.09 4.66 9.36
CA LEU A 141 -10.78 4.33 7.97
C LEU A 141 -9.26 4.21 7.81
N TYR A 142 -8.83 3.28 6.94
CA TYR A 142 -7.48 3.21 6.42
C TYR A 142 -7.51 3.70 4.97
N LEU A 143 -7.01 4.91 4.73
CA LEU A 143 -7.08 5.60 3.44
C LEU A 143 -5.70 5.70 2.82
N ILE A 144 -5.58 5.30 1.54
CA ILE A 144 -4.35 5.39 0.77
C ILE A 144 -4.61 6.17 -0.52
N HIS A 145 -3.64 7.01 -0.91
CA HIS A 145 -3.66 7.78 -2.15
C HIS A 145 -2.25 7.86 -2.76
N ASP A 146 -2.18 8.17 -4.04
CA ASP A 146 -0.95 8.23 -4.82
C ASP A 146 -0.43 9.67 -5.06
N GLN A 147 -0.80 10.62 -4.21
CA GLN A 147 -0.31 12.00 -4.30
C GLN A 147 1.21 12.10 -4.33
N PRO A 148 2.01 11.35 -3.51
CA PRO A 148 3.45 11.51 -3.49
C PRO A 148 4.10 11.37 -4.87
N ILE A 149 3.71 10.37 -5.66
CA ILE A 149 4.27 10.19 -7.01
C ILE A 149 3.84 11.31 -7.98
N LEU A 150 2.61 11.81 -7.87
CA LEU A 150 2.14 12.90 -8.71
C LEU A 150 2.87 14.22 -8.38
N ASP A 151 3.08 14.48 -7.10
CA ASP A 151 3.81 15.68 -6.67
C ASP A 151 5.30 15.62 -7.08
N TYR A 152 5.93 14.43 -6.98
CA TYR A 152 7.29 14.21 -7.51
C TYR A 152 7.39 14.50 -9.01
N LEU A 153 6.40 14.07 -9.79
CA LEU A 153 6.33 14.29 -11.22
C LEU A 153 5.91 15.73 -11.60
N GLY A 154 5.51 16.56 -10.64
CA GLY A 154 4.88 17.86 -10.91
C GLY A 154 3.56 17.75 -11.67
N ALA A 155 2.91 16.58 -11.59
CA ALA A 155 1.67 16.29 -12.29
C ALA A 155 0.43 16.65 -11.45
N ARG A 156 -0.70 16.90 -12.14
CA ARG A 156 -1.99 17.12 -11.51
C ARG A 156 -3.02 16.15 -12.06
N ALA A 157 -3.71 15.44 -11.18
CA ALA A 157 -4.82 14.58 -11.57
C ALA A 157 -6.07 15.42 -11.78
N HIS A 158 -6.52 15.55 -13.03
CA HIS A 158 -7.68 16.37 -13.39
C HIS A 158 -8.83 15.60 -13.98
N VAL A 159 -8.56 14.40 -14.50
CA VAL A 159 -9.52 13.61 -15.26
C VAL A 159 -9.77 12.31 -14.53
N PRO A 160 -11.01 12.03 -14.06
CA PRO A 160 -11.37 10.73 -13.54
C PRO A 160 -11.23 9.67 -14.63
N LYS A 161 -10.48 8.61 -14.36
CA LYS A 161 -10.20 7.54 -15.31
C LYS A 161 -11.05 6.30 -15.10
N PHE A 162 -11.80 6.25 -14.01
CA PHE A 162 -12.73 5.17 -13.68
C PHE A 162 -13.91 5.72 -12.88
N LYS A 163 -14.91 4.90 -12.63
CA LYS A 163 -16.05 5.25 -11.76
C LYS A 163 -15.78 4.75 -10.34
N PRO A 164 -16.27 5.45 -9.31
CA PRO A 164 -16.23 4.96 -7.94
C PRO A 164 -16.72 3.51 -7.83
N ALA A 165 -16.09 2.73 -6.96
CA ALA A 165 -16.51 1.36 -6.70
C ALA A 165 -16.53 1.08 -5.20
N LEU A 166 -17.58 0.38 -4.76
CA LEU A 166 -17.77 -0.15 -3.42
C LEU A 166 -17.64 -1.68 -3.47
N PHE A 167 -16.74 -2.21 -2.66
CA PHE A 167 -16.57 -3.65 -2.45
C PHE A 167 -17.08 -3.98 -1.05
N THR A 168 -18.26 -4.59 -0.99
CA THR A 168 -18.90 -4.86 0.31
C THR A 168 -18.22 -5.99 1.06
N ASN A 169 -18.18 -5.89 2.38
CA ASN A 169 -17.62 -6.89 3.27
C ASN A 169 -18.16 -8.29 2.99
N GLU A 170 -19.48 -8.40 2.81
CA GLU A 170 -20.15 -9.67 2.52
C GLU A 170 -19.64 -10.29 1.23
N LYS A 171 -19.49 -9.47 0.17
CA LYS A 171 -19.03 -9.96 -1.13
C LYS A 171 -17.55 -10.34 -1.07
N ASN A 172 -16.73 -9.54 -0.39
CA ASN A 172 -15.31 -9.80 -0.22
C ASN A 172 -15.08 -11.16 0.46
N HIS A 173 -15.77 -11.41 1.58
CA HIS A 173 -15.69 -12.70 2.27
C HIS A 173 -16.31 -13.86 1.48
N GLN A 174 -17.37 -13.61 0.72
CA GLN A 174 -17.94 -14.63 -0.18
C GLN A 174 -16.90 -15.09 -1.21
N GLU A 175 -16.19 -14.15 -1.86
CA GLU A 175 -15.16 -14.48 -2.86
C GLU A 175 -13.93 -15.13 -2.20
N LEU A 176 -13.51 -14.64 -1.03
CA LEU A 176 -12.42 -15.26 -0.28
C LEU A 176 -12.76 -16.72 0.12
N ASN A 177 -13.99 -16.98 0.55
CA ASN A 177 -14.46 -18.33 0.89
C ASN A 177 -14.54 -19.24 -0.35
N LYS A 178 -14.84 -18.71 -1.53
CA LYS A 178 -14.74 -19.50 -2.78
C LYS A 178 -13.29 -19.89 -3.05
N ALA A 179 -12.36 -18.94 -2.97
CA ALA A 179 -10.94 -19.20 -3.17
C ALA A 179 -10.38 -20.25 -2.17
N ARG A 180 -10.88 -20.27 -0.93
CA ARG A 180 -10.52 -21.29 0.07
C ARG A 180 -11.00 -22.69 -0.28
N LYS A 181 -12.10 -22.82 -1.01
CA LYS A 181 -12.73 -24.11 -1.37
C LYS A 181 -12.18 -24.69 -2.68
N GLU A 182 -11.35 -23.95 -3.41
CA GLU A 182 -10.70 -24.47 -4.60
C GLU A 182 -9.75 -25.63 -4.24
N GLY A 183 -9.74 -26.68 -5.07
CA GLY A 183 -8.99 -27.93 -4.77
C GLY A 183 -7.48 -27.72 -4.57
N GLU A 184 -6.90 -26.66 -5.15
CA GLU A 184 -5.49 -26.32 -4.99
C GLU A 184 -5.21 -25.37 -3.78
N ALA A 185 -6.25 -24.94 -3.04
CA ALA A 185 -6.08 -24.00 -1.94
C ALA A 185 -5.15 -24.55 -0.84
N VAL A 186 -5.14 -25.85 -0.64
CA VAL A 186 -4.28 -26.55 0.33
C VAL A 186 -2.77 -26.39 0.02
N ASN A 187 -2.41 -26.11 -1.23
CA ASN A 187 -1.03 -25.90 -1.66
C ASN A 187 -0.61 -24.42 -1.59
N ARG A 188 -1.53 -23.53 -1.18
CA ARG A 188 -1.28 -22.09 -1.10
C ARG A 188 -0.93 -21.72 0.33
N SER A 189 0.21 -21.10 0.53
CA SER A 189 0.64 -20.59 1.84
C SER A 189 -0.22 -19.41 2.32
N ARG A 190 -0.88 -18.71 1.39
CA ARG A 190 -1.85 -17.65 1.66
C ARG A 190 -3.00 -17.73 0.67
N ILE A 191 -4.21 -17.47 1.15
CA ILE A 191 -5.40 -17.38 0.31
C ILE A 191 -5.82 -15.92 0.25
N SER A 192 -5.95 -15.36 -0.94
CA SER A 192 -6.31 -13.95 -1.12
C SER A 192 -7.20 -13.76 -2.34
N VAL A 193 -8.05 -12.74 -2.28
CA VAL A 193 -8.79 -12.23 -3.42
C VAL A 193 -8.29 -10.83 -3.77
N ILE A 194 -8.06 -10.60 -5.05
CA ILE A 194 -7.68 -9.29 -5.57
C ILE A 194 -8.95 -8.51 -5.85
N LEU A 195 -8.99 -7.26 -5.41
CA LEU A 195 -10.06 -6.32 -5.70
C LEU A 195 -9.74 -5.58 -7.00
N MET A 196 -10.65 -5.62 -7.96
CA MET A 196 -10.41 -5.09 -9.30
C MET A 196 -11.53 -4.13 -9.70
N ASN A 197 -11.15 -2.97 -10.25
CA ASN A 197 -12.10 -2.07 -10.89
C ASN A 197 -12.32 -2.50 -12.36
N LYS A 198 -13.55 -2.40 -12.85
CA LYS A 198 -13.87 -2.76 -14.24
C LYS A 198 -13.06 -2.01 -15.30
N ALA A 199 -12.60 -0.79 -14.98
CA ALA A 199 -11.77 -0.01 -15.88
C ALA A 199 -10.31 -0.47 -15.92
N MET A 200 -9.90 -1.40 -15.03
CA MET A 200 -8.54 -1.93 -14.88
C MET A 200 -8.45 -3.39 -15.36
N ASP A 201 -9.19 -3.75 -16.41
CA ASP A 201 -9.29 -5.13 -16.92
C ASP A 201 -7.95 -5.73 -17.39
N GLN A 202 -7.03 -4.88 -17.88
CA GLN A 202 -5.71 -5.32 -18.35
C GLN A 202 -4.71 -5.55 -17.20
N THR A 203 -4.78 -4.72 -16.17
CA THR A 203 -3.85 -4.77 -15.04
C THR A 203 -4.38 -5.57 -13.85
N LEU A 204 -5.68 -5.87 -13.82
CA LEU A 204 -6.38 -6.58 -12.74
C LEU A 204 -6.17 -5.90 -11.38
N THR A 205 -6.30 -4.56 -11.36
CA THR A 205 -6.00 -3.71 -10.20
C THR A 205 -7.21 -2.91 -9.75
N ILE A 206 -7.16 -2.38 -8.53
CA ILE A 206 -8.24 -1.56 -7.99
C ILE A 206 -8.20 -0.13 -8.52
N SER A 207 -7.01 0.38 -8.84
CA SER A 207 -6.78 1.66 -9.52
C SER A 207 -5.55 1.58 -10.42
N HIS A 208 -5.18 2.70 -11.06
CA HIS A 208 -4.01 2.75 -11.96
C HIS A 208 -2.69 2.48 -11.23
N THR A 209 -2.60 2.88 -9.98
CA THR A 209 -1.38 2.78 -9.19
C THR A 209 -1.46 1.66 -8.15
N MET A 210 -2.65 1.34 -7.66
CA MET A 210 -2.82 0.47 -6.49
C MET A 210 -3.35 -0.92 -6.83
N TRP A 211 -2.79 -1.89 -6.16
CA TRP A 211 -3.26 -3.26 -6.03
C TRP A 211 -3.73 -3.50 -4.61
N ALA A 212 -4.93 -4.01 -4.40
CA ALA A 212 -5.49 -4.27 -3.09
C ALA A 212 -6.04 -5.69 -3.01
N MET A 213 -5.83 -6.31 -1.87
CA MET A 213 -6.26 -7.68 -1.61
C MET A 213 -6.92 -7.79 -0.24
N LEU A 214 -7.89 -8.69 -0.12
CA LEU A 214 -8.27 -9.27 1.18
C LEU A 214 -7.66 -10.66 1.26
N GLY A 215 -6.84 -10.90 2.27
CA GLY A 215 -6.14 -12.17 2.45
C GLY A 215 -6.47 -12.81 3.80
N VAL A 216 -6.31 -14.14 3.84
CA VAL A 216 -6.29 -14.92 5.06
C VAL A 216 -5.00 -15.75 5.09
N LEU A 217 -4.29 -15.67 6.20
CA LEU A 217 -3.23 -16.61 6.55
C LEU A 217 -3.85 -17.64 7.49
N PRO A 218 -4.03 -18.90 7.04
CA PRO A 218 -4.64 -19.93 7.85
C PRO A 218 -3.87 -20.18 9.15
N LYS A 219 -4.55 -20.73 10.16
CA LYS A 219 -3.91 -21.16 11.40
C LYS A 219 -2.73 -22.11 11.10
N ASP A 220 -1.66 -21.96 11.83
CA ASP A 220 -0.45 -22.77 11.74
C ASP A 220 0.20 -22.76 10.35
N ALA A 221 -0.11 -21.74 9.52
CA ALA A 221 0.45 -21.61 8.18
C ALA A 221 1.60 -20.60 8.14
N ILE A 222 2.48 -20.83 7.17
CA ILE A 222 3.59 -19.94 6.83
C ILE A 222 3.43 -19.52 5.37
N GLN A 223 3.34 -18.23 5.11
CA GLN A 223 3.60 -17.71 3.78
C GLN A 223 5.10 -17.60 3.60
N LEU A 224 5.65 -18.54 2.81
CA LEU A 224 7.08 -18.66 2.57
C LEU A 224 7.71 -17.36 2.07
N PRO A 225 9.04 -17.18 2.25
CA PRO A 225 9.73 -15.99 1.81
C PRO A 225 9.46 -15.68 0.35
N HIS A 226 9.09 -14.44 0.11
CA HIS A 226 8.87 -13.89 -1.21
C HIS A 226 9.30 -12.42 -1.23
N ARG A 227 9.49 -11.87 -2.43
CA ARG A 227 9.82 -10.45 -2.60
C ARG A 227 9.21 -9.90 -3.88
N HIS A 228 8.98 -8.61 -3.90
CA HIS A 228 8.48 -7.87 -5.06
C HIS A 228 9.03 -6.43 -5.06
N GLN A 229 8.99 -5.76 -6.22
CA GLN A 229 9.46 -4.37 -6.35
C GLN A 229 8.46 -3.34 -5.82
N SER A 230 7.19 -3.70 -5.72
CA SER A 230 6.19 -2.81 -5.12
C SER A 230 6.43 -2.65 -3.63
N VAL A 231 6.16 -1.47 -3.09
CA VAL A 231 5.96 -1.31 -1.64
C VAL A 231 4.63 -1.93 -1.27
N ALA A 232 4.56 -2.61 -0.12
CA ALA A 232 3.28 -3.02 0.44
C ALA A 232 3.00 -2.24 1.74
N LEU A 233 1.75 -1.81 1.88
CA LEU A 233 1.19 -1.15 3.03
C LEU A 233 0.16 -2.12 3.62
N ASP A 234 0.62 -2.94 4.55
CA ASP A 234 -0.14 -4.05 5.10
C ASP A 234 -0.96 -3.60 6.31
N LEU A 235 -2.27 -3.79 6.29
CA LEU A 235 -3.16 -3.57 7.44
C LEU A 235 -3.55 -4.92 8.03
N ILE A 236 -3.28 -5.12 9.32
CA ILE A 236 -3.70 -6.30 10.07
C ILE A 236 -5.11 -6.07 10.60
N LEU A 237 -6.07 -6.93 10.25
CA LEU A 237 -7.46 -6.76 10.67
C LEU A 237 -7.72 -7.37 12.04
N ASP A 238 -7.30 -8.61 12.19
CA ASP A 238 -7.44 -9.38 13.41
C ASP A 238 -6.25 -10.31 13.54
N CYS A 239 -5.73 -10.44 14.72
CA CYS A 239 -4.71 -11.43 15.03
C CYS A 239 -4.69 -11.67 16.54
N LYS A 240 -4.22 -12.87 16.92
CA LYS A 240 -3.80 -13.16 18.29
C LYS A 240 -2.28 -13.19 18.36
N PRO A 241 -1.68 -13.15 19.56
CA PRO A 241 -0.25 -13.35 19.70
C PRO A 241 0.23 -14.62 19.00
N GLY A 242 1.38 -14.54 18.33
CA GLY A 242 1.93 -15.63 17.52
C GLY A 242 1.84 -15.38 16.00
N CYS A 243 1.28 -14.24 15.57
CA CYS A 243 1.36 -13.80 14.17
C CYS A 243 2.48 -12.79 14.02
N TYR A 244 3.33 -12.97 13.00
CA TYR A 244 4.45 -12.06 12.76
C TYR A 244 4.94 -12.08 11.31
N THR A 245 5.71 -11.07 10.95
CA THR A 245 6.44 -10.98 9.69
C THR A 245 7.93 -10.97 9.95
N LEU A 246 8.69 -11.72 9.13
CA LEU A 246 10.13 -11.60 9.03
C LEU A 246 10.49 -10.85 7.75
N VAL A 247 11.42 -9.89 7.83
CA VAL A 247 11.88 -9.09 6.68
C VAL A 247 13.40 -9.07 6.65
N GLY A 248 14.02 -9.27 5.49
CA GLY A 248 15.47 -9.21 5.35
C GLY A 248 15.95 -9.11 3.91
N GLU A 249 17.23 -8.78 3.75
CA GLU A 249 17.82 -8.54 2.42
C GLU A 249 18.14 -9.84 1.66
N LYS A 250 18.46 -10.92 2.37
CA LYS A 250 19.01 -12.16 1.81
C LYS A 250 18.30 -13.38 2.37
N ILE A 251 18.33 -14.44 1.58
CA ILE A 251 17.92 -15.78 2.01
C ILE A 251 19.11 -16.74 1.93
N ASP A 252 19.09 -17.76 2.79
CA ASP A 252 20.04 -18.85 2.75
C ASP A 252 19.68 -19.88 1.65
N ARG A 253 20.48 -20.95 1.53
CA ARG A 253 20.25 -22.03 0.55
C ARG A 253 18.97 -22.83 0.81
N ASN A 254 18.44 -22.76 2.02
CA ASN A 254 17.18 -23.41 2.41
C ASN A 254 15.97 -22.48 2.22
N GLY A 255 16.19 -21.24 1.77
CA GLY A 255 15.16 -20.24 1.58
C GLY A 255 14.78 -19.46 2.85
N ASN A 256 15.51 -19.60 3.94
CA ASN A 256 15.25 -18.83 5.16
C ASN A 256 15.85 -17.44 5.04
N ILE A 257 15.16 -16.44 5.59
CA ILE A 257 15.65 -15.06 5.62
C ILE A 257 16.81 -14.97 6.63
N ILE A 258 17.94 -14.41 6.17
CA ILE A 258 19.15 -14.24 6.97
C ILE A 258 19.03 -12.93 7.76
N ASP A 259 19.33 -12.97 9.07
CA ASP A 259 19.31 -11.82 9.98
C ASP A 259 18.03 -10.98 9.86
N PRO A 260 16.82 -11.59 9.97
CA PRO A 260 15.57 -10.89 9.73
C PRO A 260 15.24 -9.89 10.84
N ILE A 261 14.61 -8.78 10.43
CA ILE A 261 13.80 -7.97 11.33
C ILE A 261 12.49 -8.73 11.55
N ARG A 262 12.08 -8.91 12.80
CA ARG A 262 10.81 -9.50 13.18
C ARG A 262 9.83 -8.41 13.62
N GLU A 263 8.61 -8.49 13.10
CA GLU A 263 7.49 -7.65 13.51
C GLU A 263 6.33 -8.53 13.99
N ASP A 264 6.01 -8.44 15.25
CA ASP A 264 4.84 -9.11 15.81
C ASP A 264 3.57 -8.32 15.48
N TRP A 265 2.58 -8.98 14.91
CA TRP A 265 1.35 -8.33 14.44
C TRP A 265 0.49 -7.87 15.61
N GLN A 266 -0.11 -6.69 15.43
CA GLN A 266 -1.10 -6.12 16.33
C GLN A 266 -2.41 -5.89 15.58
N PRO A 267 -3.58 -6.20 16.15
CA PRO A 267 -4.86 -5.94 15.49
C PRO A 267 -5.01 -4.47 15.12
N ASN A 268 -5.55 -4.21 13.93
CA ASN A 268 -5.81 -2.88 13.39
C ASN A 268 -4.57 -1.98 13.23
N SER A 269 -3.35 -2.53 13.33
CA SER A 269 -2.09 -1.83 13.02
C SER A 269 -1.76 -1.97 11.54
N ALA A 270 -0.90 -1.08 11.04
CA ALA A 270 -0.37 -1.16 9.68
C ALA A 270 1.15 -1.14 9.69
N PHE A 271 1.78 -1.75 8.69
CA PHE A 271 3.21 -1.67 8.51
C PHE A 271 3.62 -1.59 7.04
N ILE A 272 4.82 -1.09 6.80
CA ILE A 272 5.43 -1.03 5.47
C ILE A 272 6.26 -2.27 5.24
N THR A 273 5.96 -3.03 4.18
CA THR A 273 6.87 -4.03 3.63
C THR A 273 7.71 -3.39 2.53
N PRO A 274 9.03 -3.21 2.74
CA PRO A 274 9.88 -2.50 1.81
C PRO A 274 10.04 -3.24 0.47
N PRO A 275 10.12 -2.50 -0.65
CA PRO A 275 10.33 -3.11 -1.97
C PRO A 275 11.68 -3.84 -2.06
N GLY A 276 11.67 -4.98 -2.72
CA GLY A 276 12.87 -5.78 -3.00
C GLY A 276 13.40 -6.60 -1.83
N LEU A 277 12.89 -6.41 -0.60
CA LEU A 277 13.27 -7.23 0.54
C LEU A 277 12.48 -8.54 0.56
N TRP A 278 13.15 -9.60 0.98
CA TRP A 278 12.49 -10.87 1.29
C TRP A 278 11.64 -10.72 2.55
N HIS A 279 10.42 -11.21 2.50
CA HIS A 279 9.53 -11.22 3.66
C HIS A 279 8.71 -12.50 3.68
N ALA A 280 8.37 -12.93 4.89
CA ALA A 280 7.60 -14.13 5.18
C ALA A 280 6.63 -13.85 6.32
N HIS A 281 5.41 -14.40 6.23
CA HIS A 281 4.40 -14.22 7.27
C HIS A 281 4.12 -15.53 7.96
N PHE A 282 4.05 -15.48 9.28
CA PHE A 282 3.86 -16.64 10.16
C PHE A 282 2.57 -16.48 10.96
N ASN A 283 1.83 -17.54 11.08
CA ASN A 283 0.67 -17.61 11.95
C ASN A 283 0.76 -18.82 12.85
N GLU A 284 1.24 -18.61 14.07
CA GLU A 284 1.36 -19.60 15.15
C GLU A 284 0.29 -19.37 16.23
N SER A 285 -0.76 -18.59 15.92
CA SER A 285 -1.78 -18.17 16.89
C SER A 285 -2.88 -19.22 17.16
N GLY A 286 -2.94 -20.27 16.33
CA GLY A 286 -3.97 -21.31 16.40
C GLY A 286 -5.34 -20.91 15.80
N GLU A 287 -5.47 -19.70 15.23
CA GLU A 287 -6.67 -19.21 14.54
C GLU A 287 -6.29 -18.60 13.19
N ASP A 288 -7.25 -18.55 12.24
CA ASP A 288 -7.06 -17.83 10.97
C ASP A 288 -6.90 -16.33 11.24
N VAL A 289 -6.07 -15.66 10.47
CA VAL A 289 -5.87 -14.21 10.56
C VAL A 289 -6.13 -13.54 9.22
N ASN A 290 -6.85 -12.41 9.23
CA ASN A 290 -7.15 -11.63 8.03
C ASN A 290 -6.26 -10.37 7.98
N PHE A 291 -5.80 -10.04 6.78
CA PHE A 291 -5.02 -8.83 6.55
C PHE A 291 -5.22 -8.30 5.14
N ILE A 292 -4.87 -7.05 4.94
CA ILE A 292 -5.08 -6.31 3.70
C ILE A 292 -3.75 -5.76 3.22
N PRO A 293 -3.10 -6.39 2.24
CA PRO A 293 -2.00 -5.78 1.51
C PRO A 293 -2.51 -4.78 0.48
N ILE A 294 -2.02 -3.54 0.54
CA ILE A 294 -2.20 -2.54 -0.50
C ILE A 294 -0.83 -2.17 -1.03
N GLN A 295 -0.65 -2.26 -2.36
CA GLN A 295 0.66 -2.12 -2.99
C GLN A 295 0.58 -1.13 -4.14
N ASP A 296 1.69 -0.44 -4.46
CA ASP A 296 1.83 0.32 -5.70
C ASP A 296 2.08 -0.57 -6.93
N ALA A 297 1.81 -1.86 -6.80
CA ALA A 297 1.97 -2.86 -7.84
C ALA A 297 1.18 -2.55 -9.12
N GLY A 298 0.09 -1.79 -9.04
CA GLY A 298 -0.65 -1.36 -10.22
C GLY A 298 0.21 -0.59 -11.21
N LEU A 299 1.06 0.31 -10.72
CA LEU A 299 2.03 1.04 -11.53
C LEU A 299 3.06 0.08 -12.14
N HIS A 300 3.63 -0.82 -11.34
CA HIS A 300 4.61 -1.81 -11.81
C HIS A 300 4.04 -2.76 -12.87
N ILE A 301 2.78 -3.20 -12.73
CA ILE A 301 2.11 -4.02 -13.72
C ILE A 301 1.95 -3.24 -15.04
N TYR A 302 1.48 -2.00 -14.98
CA TYR A 302 1.34 -1.16 -16.17
C TYR A 302 2.67 -0.94 -16.89
N LEU A 303 3.74 -0.71 -16.16
CA LEU A 303 5.10 -0.54 -16.68
C LEU A 303 5.78 -1.85 -17.11
N ARG A 304 5.17 -3.03 -16.86
CA ARG A 304 5.72 -4.39 -17.12
C ARG A 304 7.01 -4.65 -16.33
N THR A 305 7.13 -4.09 -15.15
CA THR A 305 8.30 -4.22 -14.27
C THR A 305 8.02 -5.01 -13.00
N LEU A 306 6.78 -5.44 -12.78
CA LEU A 306 6.46 -6.28 -11.62
C LEU A 306 7.14 -7.64 -11.77
N ASP A 307 8.03 -7.96 -10.82
CA ASP A 307 8.72 -9.24 -10.70
C ASP A 307 8.55 -9.74 -9.27
N ILE A 308 7.69 -10.73 -9.08
CA ILE A 308 7.46 -11.36 -7.78
C ILE A 308 8.26 -12.66 -7.75
N LYS A 309 9.13 -12.81 -6.74
CA LYS A 309 9.90 -14.04 -6.52
C LYS A 309 9.41 -14.73 -5.27
N PHE A 310 9.23 -16.04 -5.37
CA PHE A 310 8.78 -16.90 -4.29
C PHE A 310 9.85 -17.96 -3.98
N VAL A 311 10.03 -18.27 -2.73
CA VAL A 311 10.64 -19.52 -2.31
C VAL A 311 9.55 -20.59 -2.42
N LEU A 312 9.80 -21.61 -3.23
CA LEU A 312 8.88 -22.74 -3.39
C LEU A 312 9.35 -23.93 -2.52
N PRO A 313 8.41 -24.73 -1.97
CA PRO A 313 8.79 -25.94 -1.26
C PRO A 313 9.61 -26.85 -2.20
N ASN A 314 10.76 -27.34 -1.72
CA ASN A 314 11.63 -28.28 -2.43
C ASN A 314 12.35 -27.73 -3.69
N GLN A 315 12.56 -26.44 -3.82
CA GLN A 315 13.46 -25.88 -4.84
C GLN A 315 14.86 -25.65 -4.27
N ASP A 316 15.88 -26.20 -4.95
CA ASP A 316 17.25 -25.72 -4.78
C ASP A 316 17.33 -24.28 -5.26
N ILE A 317 17.60 -23.36 -4.35
CA ILE A 317 17.75 -21.93 -4.68
C ILE A 317 19.13 -21.77 -5.28
N PRO A 318 19.28 -21.32 -6.55
CA PRO A 318 20.59 -21.04 -7.14
C PRO A 318 21.35 -20.04 -6.25
N SER A 319 22.62 -20.29 -6.02
CA SER A 319 23.52 -19.33 -5.36
C SER A 319 23.45 -17.99 -6.07
N PRO A 320 23.48 -16.84 -5.34
CA PRO A 320 23.41 -15.51 -5.93
C PRO A 320 24.56 -15.21 -6.87
#